data_2aab54074c9aece465b45548677c7afb
#
_entry.id   2aab54074c9aece465b45548677c7afb
#
_cell.length_a   1.000
_cell.length_b   1.000
_cell.length_c   1.000
_cell.angle_alpha   90.00
_cell.angle_beta   90.00
_cell.angle_gamma   90.00
#
_symmetry.space_group_name_H-M   'P 1'
#
loop_
_entity.id
_entity.type
_entity.pdbx_description
1 polymer ?
#
loop_
_entity_poly.entity_id
_entity_poly.type
_entity_poly.pdbx_seq_one_letter_code
_entity_poly.pdbx_strand_id
1 'polypeptide(L)'
;EMFKENSVSVEVVSSQEDPALKKAYEEYFRALRAGDKKTTGDHLVKELRARQASEKAKIPYILDKADELTEEGFSVVLFCCFNETIDELQRNLAGHLPAVIRGGQSPAAREVERKRFQENKTRVILCNLQAGGVGLDLHDLHGQPRYSIILPDWSAVSIKQALGRIHRAGAKSPAIQQILYSDVEVEKRMAEAVRAKLHNLDTLHDSETGVKI
;
A
#
# COMPACT_ATOMS: atom_id res chain seq x y z
N GLU A 1 7.93 25.89 7.94
CA GLU A 1 8.26 24.88 6.91
C GLU A 1 7.05 24.66 6.03
N MET A 2 7.22 24.80 4.72
CA MET A 2 6.12 24.74 3.76
C MET A 2 5.97 23.31 3.26
N PHE A 3 4.73 22.80 3.23
CA PHE A 3 4.42 21.54 2.57
C PHE A 3 4.55 21.69 1.05
N LYS A 4 5.11 20.68 0.39
CA LYS A 4 5.10 20.57 -1.06
C LYS A 4 3.75 20.00 -1.52
N GLU A 5 3.48 20.08 -2.81
CA GLU A 5 2.28 19.50 -3.41
C GLU A 5 2.16 18.01 -3.12
N ASN A 6 0.94 17.52 -2.92
CA ASN A 6 0.61 16.13 -2.74
C ASN A 6 -0.44 15.73 -3.78
N SER A 7 -0.09 14.82 -4.67
CA SER A 7 -0.98 14.24 -5.66
C SER A 7 -1.36 12.82 -5.24
N VAL A 8 -2.64 12.56 -5.04
CA VAL A 8 -3.16 11.23 -4.71
C VAL A 8 -4.11 10.79 -5.80
N SER A 9 -3.85 9.62 -6.37
CA SER A 9 -4.69 8.99 -7.40
C SER A 9 -5.17 7.62 -6.96
N VAL A 10 -6.28 7.18 -7.54
CA VAL A 10 -6.80 5.82 -7.41
C VAL A 10 -6.67 5.14 -8.74
N GLU A 11 -5.99 4.01 -8.78
CA GLU A 11 -5.83 3.18 -9.96
C GLU A 11 -6.55 1.85 -9.76
N VAL A 12 -7.19 1.36 -10.82
CA VAL A 12 -7.89 0.07 -10.83
C VAL A 12 -7.24 -0.85 -11.84
N VAL A 13 -6.63 -1.93 -11.37
CA VAL A 13 -5.96 -2.91 -12.21
C VAL A 13 -6.91 -4.06 -12.54
N SER A 14 -6.95 -4.46 -13.80
CA SER A 14 -7.69 -5.65 -14.21
C SER A 14 -6.98 -6.90 -13.72
N SER A 15 -7.66 -7.65 -12.88
CA SER A 15 -7.18 -8.90 -12.27
C SER A 15 -8.22 -10.03 -12.34
N GLN A 16 -9.34 -9.79 -13.03
CA GLN A 16 -10.46 -10.76 -13.13
C GLN A 16 -10.05 -12.07 -13.81
N GLU A 17 -9.01 -12.06 -14.63
CA GLU A 17 -8.53 -13.25 -15.33
C GLU A 17 -7.61 -14.15 -14.48
N ASP A 18 -7.17 -13.69 -13.30
CA ASP A 18 -6.34 -14.49 -12.38
C ASP A 18 -7.14 -15.68 -11.81
N PRO A 19 -6.76 -16.95 -12.11
CA PRO A 19 -7.52 -18.13 -11.66
C PRO A 19 -7.52 -18.30 -10.14
N ALA A 20 -6.41 -17.93 -9.47
CA ALA A 20 -6.29 -18.03 -8.02
C ALA A 20 -7.20 -17.01 -7.32
N LEU A 21 -7.27 -15.81 -7.88
CA LEU A 21 -8.17 -14.77 -7.42
C LEU A 21 -9.63 -15.17 -7.59
N LYS A 22 -10.03 -15.65 -8.78
CA LYS A 22 -11.38 -16.16 -9.03
C LYS A 22 -11.79 -17.23 -8.01
N LYS A 23 -10.94 -18.24 -7.84
CA LYS A 23 -11.19 -19.34 -6.89
C LYS A 23 -11.36 -18.82 -5.45
N ALA A 24 -10.48 -17.94 -5.00
CA ALA A 24 -10.54 -17.41 -3.64
C ALA A 24 -11.83 -16.62 -3.37
N TYR A 25 -12.28 -15.82 -4.34
CA TYR A 25 -13.54 -15.10 -4.23
C TYR A 25 -14.77 -15.99 -4.33
N GLU A 26 -14.76 -17.02 -5.19
CA GLU A 26 -15.84 -18.00 -5.24
C GLU A 26 -16.01 -18.75 -3.90
N GLU A 27 -14.90 -19.15 -3.27
CA GLU A 27 -14.93 -19.79 -1.94
C GLU A 27 -15.46 -18.83 -0.87
N TYR A 28 -15.05 -17.57 -0.89
CA TYR A 28 -15.54 -16.54 0.01
C TYR A 28 -17.04 -16.29 -0.15
N PHE A 29 -17.51 -16.05 -1.37
CA PHE A 29 -18.95 -15.82 -1.61
C PHE A 29 -19.81 -17.05 -1.35
N ARG A 30 -19.31 -18.24 -1.61
CA ARG A 30 -20.00 -19.49 -1.25
C ARG A 30 -20.20 -19.60 0.25
N ALA A 31 -19.18 -19.25 1.04
CA ALA A 31 -19.27 -19.25 2.49
C ALA A 31 -20.27 -18.20 3.01
N LEU A 32 -20.27 -17.00 2.42
CA LEU A 32 -21.25 -15.95 2.76
C LEU A 32 -22.69 -16.39 2.52
N ARG A 33 -22.97 -17.08 1.39
CA ARG A 33 -24.32 -17.55 1.03
C ARG A 33 -24.78 -18.72 1.88
N ALA A 34 -23.88 -19.57 2.35
CA ALA A 34 -24.24 -20.73 3.16
C ALA A 34 -24.83 -20.37 4.52
N GLY A 35 -24.70 -19.12 4.97
CA GLY A 35 -25.39 -18.59 6.14
C GLY A 35 -25.10 -19.30 7.47
N ASP A 36 -24.03 -20.09 7.52
CA ASP A 36 -23.77 -20.98 8.65
C ASP A 36 -23.30 -20.18 9.87
N LYS A 37 -24.24 -19.95 10.78
CA LYS A 37 -24.00 -19.25 12.06
C LYS A 37 -22.91 -19.91 12.95
N LYS A 38 -22.43 -21.08 12.55
CA LYS A 38 -21.46 -21.87 13.34
C LYS A 38 -20.01 -21.57 13.09
N THR A 39 -19.63 -20.80 12.06
CA THR A 39 -18.22 -20.60 11.69
C THR A 39 -17.87 -19.17 11.37
N THR A 40 -18.01 -18.26 12.33
CA THR A 40 -17.48 -16.88 12.19
C THR A 40 -15.99 -16.90 11.79
N GLY A 41 -15.22 -17.88 12.24
CA GLY A 41 -13.81 -18.05 11.88
C GLY A 41 -13.56 -18.46 10.44
N ASP A 42 -14.41 -19.32 9.85
CA ASP A 42 -14.21 -19.80 8.46
C ASP A 42 -14.44 -18.67 7.42
N HIS A 43 -15.41 -17.80 7.66
CA HIS A 43 -15.63 -16.61 6.83
C HIS A 43 -14.45 -15.66 6.84
N LEU A 44 -13.90 -15.38 8.02
CA LEU A 44 -12.74 -14.50 8.17
C LEU A 44 -11.50 -15.07 7.48
N VAL A 45 -11.28 -16.38 7.57
CA VAL A 45 -10.17 -17.04 6.88
C VAL A 45 -10.33 -16.95 5.36
N LYS A 46 -11.54 -17.17 4.83
CA LYS A 46 -11.80 -17.07 3.39
C LYS A 46 -11.70 -15.64 2.88
N GLU A 47 -12.18 -14.68 3.64
CA GLU A 47 -12.00 -13.25 3.33
C GLU A 47 -10.50 -12.90 3.29
N LEU A 48 -9.74 -13.32 4.29
CA LEU A 48 -8.32 -13.07 4.35
C LEU A 48 -7.59 -13.67 3.14
N ARG A 49 -7.92 -14.92 2.74
CA ARG A 49 -7.36 -15.56 1.55
C ARG A 49 -7.72 -14.82 0.26
N ALA A 50 -8.95 -14.35 0.13
CA ALA A 50 -9.38 -13.58 -1.02
C ALA A 50 -8.61 -12.26 -1.13
N ARG A 51 -8.38 -11.57 0.00
CA ARG A 51 -7.57 -10.35 0.05
C ARG A 51 -6.09 -10.61 -0.27
N GLN A 52 -5.52 -11.70 0.23
CA GLN A 52 -4.15 -12.12 -0.13
C GLN A 52 -4.02 -12.41 -1.62
N ALA A 53 -4.98 -13.14 -2.19
CA ALA A 53 -5.00 -13.44 -3.62
C ALA A 53 -5.12 -12.15 -4.46
N SER A 54 -5.98 -11.21 -4.05
CA SER A 54 -6.13 -9.92 -4.72
C SER A 54 -4.85 -9.08 -4.66
N GLU A 55 -4.16 -9.07 -3.53
CA GLU A 55 -2.89 -8.33 -3.41
C GLU A 55 -1.82 -8.95 -4.31
N LYS A 56 -1.72 -10.28 -4.35
CA LYS A 56 -0.78 -10.99 -5.22
C LYS A 56 -1.06 -10.81 -6.71
N ALA A 57 -2.32 -10.77 -7.11
CA ALA A 57 -2.71 -10.56 -8.51
C ALA A 57 -2.24 -9.18 -9.07
N LYS A 58 -1.93 -8.23 -8.21
CA LYS A 58 -1.40 -6.91 -8.58
C LYS A 58 0.13 -6.90 -8.76
N ILE A 59 0.84 -7.95 -8.33
CA ILE A 59 2.31 -7.99 -8.35
C ILE A 59 2.87 -7.69 -9.75
N PRO A 60 2.39 -8.30 -10.85
CA PRO A 60 2.93 -8.00 -12.18
C PRO A 60 2.89 -6.50 -12.50
N TYR A 61 1.75 -5.85 -12.28
CA TYR A 61 1.62 -4.41 -12.49
C TYR A 61 2.59 -3.60 -11.61
N ILE A 62 2.77 -4.00 -10.34
CA ILE A 62 3.67 -3.31 -9.41
C ILE A 62 5.11 -3.43 -9.86
N LEU A 63 5.53 -4.58 -10.37
CA LEU A 63 6.89 -4.80 -10.87
C LEU A 63 7.19 -3.89 -12.06
N ASP A 64 6.33 -3.92 -13.08
CA ASP A 64 6.47 -3.07 -14.27
C ASP A 64 6.49 -1.58 -13.89
N LYS A 65 5.59 -1.19 -12.98
CA LYS A 65 5.50 0.21 -12.53
C LYS A 65 6.68 0.64 -11.67
N ALA A 66 7.24 -0.23 -10.85
CA ALA A 66 8.43 0.07 -10.05
C ALA A 66 9.68 0.25 -10.93
N ASP A 67 9.83 -0.56 -11.98
CA ASP A 67 10.91 -0.42 -12.96
C ASP A 67 10.76 0.91 -13.72
N GLU A 68 9.58 1.20 -14.29
CA GLU A 68 9.29 2.47 -14.98
C GLU A 68 9.62 3.68 -14.09
N LEU A 69 9.10 3.71 -12.86
CA LEU A 69 9.29 4.84 -11.95
C LEU A 69 10.75 5.03 -11.54
N THR A 70 11.50 3.95 -11.34
CA THR A 70 12.93 4.06 -11.01
C THR A 70 13.76 4.54 -12.19
N GLU A 71 13.39 4.15 -13.43
CA GLU A 71 13.99 4.68 -14.67
C GLU A 71 13.68 6.17 -14.87
N GLU A 72 12.46 6.61 -14.54
CA GLU A 72 12.05 8.02 -14.55
C GLU A 72 12.71 8.86 -13.43
N GLY A 73 13.45 8.23 -12.54
CA GLY A 73 14.20 8.92 -11.49
C GLY A 73 13.47 9.03 -10.15
N PHE A 74 12.35 8.35 -9.95
CA PHE A 74 11.67 8.30 -8.65
C PHE A 74 12.32 7.29 -7.69
N SER A 75 12.14 7.51 -6.40
CA SER A 75 12.27 6.46 -5.40
C SER A 75 10.89 5.98 -4.99
N VAL A 76 10.70 4.65 -5.01
CA VAL A 76 9.40 4.01 -4.91
C VAL A 76 9.16 3.45 -3.51
N VAL A 77 8.02 3.79 -2.92
CA VAL A 77 7.55 3.28 -1.63
C VAL A 77 6.35 2.39 -1.85
N LEU A 78 6.48 1.11 -1.54
CA LEU A 78 5.41 0.12 -1.71
C LEU A 78 4.84 -0.25 -0.33
N PHE A 79 3.56 0.04 -0.11
CA PHE A 79 2.84 -0.36 1.10
C PHE A 79 1.97 -1.57 0.81
N CYS A 80 2.28 -2.70 1.46
CA CYS A 80 1.58 -3.98 1.32
C CYS A 80 0.90 -4.38 2.64
N CYS A 81 -0.22 -5.09 2.56
CA CYS A 81 -0.90 -5.61 3.75
C CYS A 81 -0.30 -6.92 4.25
N PHE A 82 0.25 -7.74 3.36
CA PHE A 82 0.69 -9.09 3.66
C PHE A 82 2.21 -9.27 3.49
N ASN A 83 2.82 -10.00 4.42
CA ASN A 83 4.25 -10.28 4.36
C ASN A 83 4.62 -11.18 3.17
N GLU A 84 3.72 -12.09 2.77
CA GLU A 84 3.90 -12.96 1.61
C GLU A 84 4.03 -12.16 0.31
N THR A 85 3.29 -11.06 0.18
CA THR A 85 3.42 -10.12 -0.95
C THR A 85 4.76 -9.41 -0.90
N ILE A 86 5.18 -8.96 0.28
CA ILE A 86 6.51 -8.34 0.47
C ILE A 86 7.62 -9.32 0.09
N ASP A 87 7.54 -10.57 0.52
CA ASP A 87 8.54 -11.60 0.21
C ASP A 87 8.62 -11.87 -1.29
N GLU A 88 7.49 -11.87 -2.00
CA GLU A 88 7.43 -12.06 -3.44
C GLU A 88 7.97 -10.86 -4.21
N LEU A 89 7.57 -9.64 -3.83
CA LEU A 89 8.11 -8.41 -4.40
C LEU A 89 9.62 -8.27 -4.12
N GLN A 90 10.10 -8.60 -2.94
CA GLN A 90 11.52 -8.55 -2.60
C GLN A 90 12.34 -9.47 -3.50
N ARG A 91 11.84 -10.67 -3.80
CA ARG A 91 12.52 -11.61 -4.70
C ARG A 91 12.56 -11.10 -6.15
N ASN A 92 11.43 -10.60 -6.64
CA ASN A 92 11.33 -10.14 -8.03
C ASN A 92 12.03 -8.79 -8.26
N LEU A 93 12.09 -7.92 -7.25
CA LEU A 93 12.80 -6.64 -7.29
C LEU A 93 14.24 -6.73 -6.76
N ALA A 94 14.82 -7.93 -6.70
CA ALA A 94 16.18 -8.14 -6.16
C ALA A 94 17.24 -7.27 -6.84
N GLY A 95 17.07 -6.97 -8.14
CA GLY A 95 17.97 -6.08 -8.90
C GLY A 95 18.02 -4.65 -8.33
N HIS A 96 16.95 -4.18 -7.69
CA HIS A 96 16.91 -2.87 -7.03
C HIS A 96 17.44 -2.89 -5.59
N LEU A 97 17.79 -4.06 -5.04
CA LEU A 97 18.21 -4.25 -3.64
C LEU A 97 17.26 -3.57 -2.64
N PRO A 98 15.94 -3.87 -2.67
CA PRO A 98 14.95 -3.11 -1.94
C PRO A 98 15.21 -3.13 -0.42
N ALA A 99 14.95 -2.00 0.23
CA ALA A 99 14.83 -1.94 1.68
C ALA A 99 13.50 -2.57 2.10
N VAL A 100 13.44 -3.20 3.28
CA VAL A 100 12.23 -3.89 3.75
C VAL A 100 11.92 -3.53 5.19
N ILE A 101 10.70 -3.05 5.44
CA ILE A 101 10.18 -2.76 6.79
C ILE A 101 8.88 -3.55 7.00
N ARG A 102 8.92 -4.49 7.94
CA ARG A 102 7.78 -5.35 8.27
C ARG A 102 7.67 -5.67 9.77
N GLY A 103 6.57 -6.30 10.16
CA GLY A 103 6.39 -6.77 11.53
C GLY A 103 7.50 -7.75 11.96
N GLY A 104 7.79 -7.80 13.25
CA GLY A 104 8.79 -8.70 13.82
C GLY A 104 10.24 -8.22 13.75
N GLN A 105 10.56 -7.18 12.98
CA GLN A 105 11.89 -6.58 12.99
C GLN A 105 12.10 -5.74 14.25
N SER A 106 13.35 -5.75 14.77
CA SER A 106 13.75 -4.84 15.85
C SER A 106 13.72 -3.37 15.37
N PRO A 107 13.54 -2.40 16.28
CA PRO A 107 13.62 -0.98 15.93
C PRO A 107 14.94 -0.61 15.23
N ALA A 108 16.06 -1.18 15.67
CA ALA A 108 17.37 -0.96 15.05
C ALA A 108 17.45 -1.48 13.61
N ALA A 109 16.90 -2.67 13.33
CA ALA A 109 16.86 -3.21 11.98
C ALA A 109 15.98 -2.37 11.04
N ARG A 110 14.82 -1.90 11.52
CA ARG A 110 13.95 -0.98 10.75
C ARG A 110 14.66 0.34 10.43
N GLU A 111 15.40 0.87 11.39
CA GLU A 111 16.14 2.13 11.21
C GLU A 111 17.26 1.99 10.18
N VAL A 112 17.94 0.84 10.12
CA VAL A 112 18.93 0.54 9.07
C VAL A 112 18.28 0.58 7.69
N GLU A 113 17.16 -0.10 7.51
CA GLU A 113 16.44 -0.14 6.22
C GLU A 113 15.88 1.24 5.84
N ARG A 114 15.32 1.97 6.81
CA ARG A 114 14.87 3.35 6.59
C ARG A 114 16.00 4.25 6.12
N LYS A 115 17.17 4.19 6.77
CA LYS A 115 18.34 4.98 6.40
C LYS A 115 18.87 4.63 5.01
N ARG A 116 18.91 3.34 4.65
CA ARG A 116 19.30 2.91 3.30
C ARG A 116 18.46 3.60 2.23
N PHE A 117 17.14 3.66 2.44
CA PHE A 117 16.22 4.33 1.54
C PHE A 117 16.37 5.86 1.59
N GLN A 118 16.44 6.47 2.77
CA GLN A 118 16.57 7.93 2.92
C GLN A 118 17.86 8.48 2.35
N GLU A 119 18.96 7.74 2.48
CA GLU A 119 20.28 8.10 1.93
C GLU A 119 20.41 7.75 0.43
N ASN A 120 19.31 7.34 -0.22
CA ASN A 120 19.25 6.93 -1.63
C ASN A 120 20.24 5.79 -2.00
N LYS A 121 20.61 4.94 -1.03
CA LYS A 121 21.40 3.71 -1.26
C LYS A 121 20.56 2.62 -1.95
N THR A 122 19.25 2.70 -1.84
CA THR A 122 18.28 1.96 -2.63
C THR A 122 17.15 2.90 -3.02
N ARG A 123 16.56 2.65 -4.18
CA ARG A 123 15.42 3.43 -4.67
C ARG A 123 14.07 2.80 -4.41
N VAL A 124 14.04 1.57 -3.89
CA VAL A 124 12.80 0.85 -3.60
C VAL A 124 12.74 0.48 -2.14
N ILE A 125 11.61 0.74 -1.48
CA ILE A 125 11.34 0.26 -0.13
C ILE A 125 9.98 -0.42 -0.07
N LEU A 126 9.95 -1.59 0.55
CA LEU A 126 8.75 -2.39 0.79
C LEU A 126 8.35 -2.24 2.26
N CYS A 127 7.13 -1.80 2.52
CA CYS A 127 6.64 -1.58 3.87
C CYS A 127 5.35 -2.36 4.12
N ASN A 128 5.26 -3.08 5.24
CA ASN A 128 3.96 -3.56 5.69
C ASN A 128 3.12 -2.38 6.18
N LEU A 129 1.89 -2.26 5.67
CA LEU A 129 1.00 -1.14 5.93
C LEU A 129 0.72 -0.94 7.43
N GLN A 130 0.59 -2.04 8.17
CA GLN A 130 0.36 -2.00 9.61
C GLN A 130 1.66 -1.79 10.41
N ALA A 131 2.77 -2.37 9.98
CA ALA A 131 4.08 -2.20 10.63
C ALA A 131 4.68 -0.80 10.38
N GLY A 132 4.34 -0.18 9.25
CA GLY A 132 4.72 1.18 8.91
C GLY A 132 3.97 2.26 9.72
N GLY A 133 3.04 1.85 10.59
CA GLY A 133 2.17 2.76 11.36
C GLY A 133 2.89 3.66 12.37
N VAL A 134 4.11 3.36 12.80
CA VAL A 134 4.82 4.12 13.83
C VAL A 134 6.08 4.77 13.27
N GLY A 135 6.03 6.10 13.11
CA GLY A 135 7.24 6.95 13.04
C GLY A 135 8.11 6.86 11.78
N LEU A 136 7.67 6.23 10.69
CA LEU A 136 8.47 6.19 9.46
C LEU A 136 8.39 7.51 8.70
N ASP A 137 9.52 8.15 8.51
CA ASP A 137 9.69 9.31 7.65
C ASP A 137 10.35 8.85 6.34
N LEU A 138 9.59 8.90 5.25
CA LEU A 138 10.02 8.44 3.93
C LEU A 138 9.94 9.56 2.87
N HIS A 139 9.65 10.79 3.29
CA HIS A 139 9.62 11.95 2.42
C HIS A 139 11.00 12.30 1.88
N ASP A 140 11.04 13.01 0.78
CA ASP A 140 12.27 13.41 0.14
C ASP A 140 13.04 14.47 0.94
N LEU A 141 14.27 14.14 1.34
CA LEU A 141 15.19 15.05 2.05
C LEU A 141 16.33 15.57 1.17
N HIS A 142 16.53 15.00 -0.01
CA HIS A 142 17.76 15.20 -0.81
C HIS A 142 17.50 15.60 -2.27
N GLY A 143 16.25 15.89 -2.65
CA GLY A 143 15.90 16.22 -4.03
C GLY A 143 15.67 14.98 -4.91
N GLN A 144 15.43 13.82 -4.29
CA GLN A 144 15.06 12.58 -4.95
C GLN A 144 13.56 12.36 -4.80
N PRO A 145 12.74 12.61 -5.83
CA PRO A 145 11.28 12.57 -5.71
C PRO A 145 10.77 11.18 -5.30
N ARG A 146 9.69 11.18 -4.51
CA ARG A 146 9.08 9.97 -3.96
C ARG A 146 7.75 9.67 -4.64
N TYR A 147 7.57 8.41 -5.00
CA TYR A 147 6.30 7.87 -5.48
C TYR A 147 5.86 6.73 -4.57
N SER A 148 4.64 6.76 -4.04
CA SER A 148 4.12 5.63 -3.27
C SER A 148 3.01 4.89 -4.01
N ILE A 149 3.05 3.57 -3.93
CA ILE A 149 1.95 2.67 -4.32
C ILE A 149 1.44 2.00 -3.04
N ILE A 150 0.17 2.17 -2.75
CA ILE A 150 -0.48 1.67 -1.55
C ILE A 150 -1.46 0.58 -1.94
N LEU A 151 -1.22 -0.64 -1.48
CA LEU A 151 -2.18 -1.74 -1.57
C LEU A 151 -3.17 -1.59 -0.42
N PRO A 152 -4.46 -1.41 -0.71
CA PRO A 152 -5.42 -0.96 0.29
C PRO A 152 -5.86 -2.05 1.25
N ASP A 153 -6.26 -1.59 2.41
CA ASP A 153 -6.96 -2.35 3.45
C ASP A 153 -8.32 -1.66 3.74
N TRP A 154 -9.19 -2.26 4.54
CA TRP A 154 -10.45 -1.67 4.99
C TRP A 154 -10.26 -0.49 5.96
N SER A 155 -9.06 -0.27 6.44
CA SER A 155 -8.72 0.80 7.38
C SER A 155 -8.35 2.08 6.66
N ALA A 156 -9.27 3.02 6.59
CA ALA A 156 -8.98 4.38 6.11
C ALA A 156 -7.87 5.06 6.92
N VAL A 157 -7.77 4.74 8.22
CA VAL A 157 -6.72 5.26 9.11
C VAL A 157 -5.34 4.77 8.66
N SER A 158 -5.21 3.47 8.35
CA SER A 158 -3.94 2.92 7.86
C SER A 158 -3.52 3.55 6.53
N ILE A 159 -4.47 3.75 5.62
CA ILE A 159 -4.23 4.41 4.33
C ILE A 159 -3.82 5.87 4.56
N LYS A 160 -4.55 6.62 5.38
CA LYS A 160 -4.20 8.02 5.71
C LYS A 160 -2.80 8.13 6.35
N GLN A 161 -2.45 7.20 7.22
CA GLN A 161 -1.11 7.13 7.79
C GLN A 161 -0.04 6.85 6.74
N ALA A 162 -0.28 5.92 5.81
CA ALA A 162 0.64 5.64 4.70
C ALA A 162 0.84 6.88 3.81
N LEU A 163 -0.24 7.56 3.42
CA LEU A 163 -0.19 8.81 2.66
C LEU A 163 0.67 9.89 3.35
N GLY A 164 0.61 9.98 4.68
CA GLY A 164 1.43 10.91 5.46
C GLY A 164 2.91 10.52 5.58
N ARG A 165 3.38 9.39 5.04
CA ARG A 165 4.79 8.98 5.17
C ARG A 165 5.72 9.65 4.18
N ILE A 166 5.24 9.93 2.98
CA ILE A 166 6.04 10.61 1.96
C ILE A 166 5.65 12.10 1.78
N HIS A 167 4.49 12.52 2.31
CA HIS A 167 4.06 13.92 2.31
C HIS A 167 4.24 14.53 3.71
N ARG A 168 5.31 15.28 3.89
CA ARG A 168 5.64 15.94 5.16
C ARG A 168 6.24 17.30 4.95
N ALA A 169 6.16 18.14 5.99
CA ALA A 169 6.86 19.42 6.04
C ALA A 169 8.37 19.19 5.89
N GLY A 170 9.04 20.03 5.13
CA GLY A 170 10.47 19.93 4.85
C GLY A 170 10.84 19.03 3.67
N ALA A 171 9.87 18.39 3.01
CA ALA A 171 10.12 17.65 1.78
C ALA A 171 10.71 18.56 0.69
N LYS A 172 11.68 18.04 -0.07
CA LYS A 172 12.34 18.78 -1.15
C LYS A 172 11.57 18.72 -2.46
N SER A 173 10.76 17.67 -2.68
CA SER A 173 9.95 17.46 -3.88
C SER A 173 8.48 17.21 -3.53
N PRO A 174 7.55 17.37 -4.49
CA PRO A 174 6.16 16.93 -4.35
C PRO A 174 6.07 15.43 -4.05
N ALA A 175 5.01 15.02 -3.36
CA ALA A 175 4.67 13.63 -3.16
C ALA A 175 3.66 13.18 -4.22
N ILE A 176 3.92 12.06 -4.89
CA ILE A 176 2.98 11.41 -5.83
C ILE A 176 2.59 10.08 -5.22
N GLN A 177 1.29 9.83 -5.09
CA GLN A 177 0.77 8.69 -4.36
C GLN A 177 -0.36 8.02 -5.12
N GLN A 178 -0.33 6.70 -5.19
CA GLN A 178 -1.30 5.89 -5.89
C GLN A 178 -1.88 4.85 -4.95
N ILE A 179 -3.21 4.77 -4.86
CA ILE A 179 -3.91 3.68 -4.18
C ILE A 179 -4.37 2.70 -5.24
N LEU A 180 -3.90 1.47 -5.17
CA LEU A 180 -4.07 0.46 -6.20
C LEU A 180 -5.13 -0.57 -5.82
N TYR A 181 -6.28 -0.54 -6.51
CA TYR A 181 -7.36 -1.50 -6.35
C TYR A 181 -7.40 -2.49 -7.51
N SER A 182 -7.98 -3.67 -7.26
CA SER A 182 -8.41 -4.60 -8.32
C SER A 182 -9.85 -4.29 -8.75
N ASP A 183 -10.20 -4.68 -9.96
CA ASP A 183 -11.54 -4.54 -10.53
C ASP A 183 -12.56 -5.55 -9.98
N VAL A 184 -12.22 -6.31 -8.95
CA VAL A 184 -13.12 -7.26 -8.29
C VAL A 184 -14.09 -6.55 -7.34
N GLU A 185 -15.31 -7.08 -7.24
CA GLU A 185 -16.42 -6.46 -6.52
C GLU A 185 -16.11 -6.11 -5.05
N VAL A 186 -15.34 -6.95 -4.36
CA VAL A 186 -14.98 -6.69 -2.94
C VAL A 186 -14.08 -5.47 -2.82
N GLU A 187 -13.11 -5.30 -3.73
CA GLU A 187 -12.24 -4.13 -3.68
C GLU A 187 -12.93 -2.85 -4.16
N LYS A 188 -13.90 -2.94 -5.06
CA LYS A 188 -14.77 -1.80 -5.39
C LYS A 188 -15.51 -1.31 -4.16
N ARG A 189 -16.12 -2.23 -3.40
CA ARG A 189 -16.77 -1.89 -2.12
C ARG A 189 -15.80 -1.36 -1.07
N MET A 190 -14.59 -1.92 -1.03
CA MET A 190 -13.51 -1.40 -0.17
C MET A 190 -13.16 0.03 -0.54
N ALA A 191 -12.98 0.32 -1.82
CA ALA A 191 -12.68 1.66 -2.32
C ALA A 191 -13.78 2.67 -1.93
N GLU A 192 -15.05 2.31 -2.09
CA GLU A 192 -16.19 3.14 -1.68
C GLU A 192 -16.19 3.40 -0.17
N ALA A 193 -16.02 2.35 0.64
CA ALA A 193 -16.00 2.45 2.10
C ALA A 193 -14.82 3.29 2.61
N VAL A 194 -13.64 3.11 2.03
CA VAL A 194 -12.44 3.88 2.38
C VAL A 194 -12.60 5.34 1.98
N ARG A 195 -13.12 5.62 0.77
CA ARG A 195 -13.39 6.98 0.31
C ARG A 195 -14.34 7.72 1.25
N ALA A 196 -15.46 7.09 1.62
CA ALA A 196 -16.41 7.69 2.56
C ALA A 196 -15.78 7.98 3.93
N LYS A 197 -14.95 7.05 4.44
CA LYS A 197 -14.24 7.24 5.72
C LYS A 197 -13.17 8.31 5.66
N LEU A 198 -12.42 8.40 4.57
CA LEU A 198 -11.41 9.45 4.38
C LEU A 198 -12.07 10.83 4.33
N HIS A 199 -13.17 10.97 3.58
CA HIS A 199 -13.93 12.20 3.52
C HIS A 199 -14.43 12.63 4.92
N ASN A 200 -14.97 11.70 5.71
CA ASN A 200 -15.41 11.98 7.08
C ASN A 200 -14.24 12.37 8.00
N LEU A 201 -13.07 11.76 7.85
CA LEU A 201 -11.88 12.11 8.64
C LEU A 201 -11.35 13.51 8.28
N ASP A 202 -11.43 13.92 7.03
CA ASP A 202 -11.00 15.26 6.59
C ASP A 202 -11.98 16.35 7.04
N THR A 203 -13.28 16.05 7.14
CA THR A 203 -14.29 16.99 7.68
C THR A 203 -14.20 17.13 9.21
N LEU A 204 -13.71 16.11 9.92
CA LEU A 204 -13.54 16.15 11.38
C LEU A 204 -12.23 16.83 11.83
N HIS A 205 -11.23 16.79 10.98
CA HIS A 205 -9.99 17.51 11.18
C HIS A 205 -9.95 18.65 10.16
N ASP A 206 -10.28 19.85 10.60
CA ASP A 206 -10.06 21.11 9.89
C ASP A 206 -8.54 21.29 9.70
N SER A 207 -7.96 20.52 8.77
CA SER A 207 -6.52 20.36 8.74
C SER A 207 -5.98 20.17 7.35
N GLU A 208 -5.17 21.07 6.97
CA GLU A 208 -3.80 21.03 6.41
C GLU A 208 -3.37 19.85 5.50
N THR A 209 -4.14 18.79 5.35
CA THR A 209 -3.87 17.72 4.38
C THR A 209 -4.82 17.87 3.20
N GLY A 210 -4.48 18.71 2.24
CA GLY A 210 -5.20 18.89 0.99
C GLY A 210 -5.18 17.62 0.13
N VAL A 211 -5.80 16.54 0.61
CA VAL A 211 -6.04 15.33 -0.17
C VAL A 211 -7.32 15.57 -0.96
N LYS A 212 -7.19 16.00 -2.20
CA LYS A 212 -8.28 15.90 -3.18
C LYS A 212 -8.25 14.47 -3.73
N ILE A 213 -9.21 13.65 -3.34
CA ILE A 213 -9.50 12.33 -3.92
C ILE A 213 -10.57 12.48 -4.99
#